data_5dec3f7f41f83c53218594cf32933b82
#
_entry.id   5dec3f7f41f83c53218594cf32933b82
#
_cell.length_a   1.000
_cell.length_b   1.000
_cell.length_c   1.000
_cell.angle_alpha   90.00
_cell.angle_beta   90.00
_cell.angle_gamma   90.00
#
_symmetry.space_group_name_H-M   'P 1'
#
loop_
_entity.id
_entity.type
_entity.pdbx_description
1 polymer ?
#
loop_
_entity_poly.entity_id
_entity_poly.type
_entity_poly.pdbx_seq_one_letter_code
_entity_poly.pdbx_strand_id
1 'polypeptide(L)'
;MRNRIYIEITNRCNLSCDFCHGTRRPPRTMTPAEFETLALKLRGETDYLYLHVLGEPLLHPQLPELLAITHRLGFRTCLVTNGTLLPRQKDALLSAPGLHKLSVSLHSFEGSAQSGDMTAYLRGVWDAVLPLSQKGILCALRLWNEGTAQRCNAEIINFLSNQIDQNAEALPQDARGNRTLSPNLFLERAERFAWPDLSAPET
;
A
#
# COMPACT_ATOMS: atom_id res chain seq x y z
N MET A 1 11.29 21.13 0.62
CA MET A 1 10.37 20.01 0.42
C MET A 1 11.22 18.78 0.12
N ARG A 2 11.24 17.73 0.96
CA ARG A 2 12.06 16.55 0.67
C ARG A 2 11.41 15.75 -0.46
N ASN A 3 12.18 15.34 -1.45
CA ASN A 3 11.70 14.61 -2.61
C ASN A 3 11.13 13.24 -2.19
N ARG A 4 10.02 12.83 -2.83
CA ARG A 4 9.52 11.45 -2.72
C ARG A 4 10.11 10.65 -3.87
N ILE A 5 10.84 9.59 -3.55
CA ILE A 5 11.45 8.73 -4.56
C ILE A 5 10.75 7.38 -4.55
N TYR A 6 10.28 7.00 -5.73
CA TYR A 6 9.60 5.72 -5.96
C TYR A 6 10.53 4.76 -6.67
N ILE A 7 10.62 3.54 -6.15
CA ILE A 7 11.43 2.45 -6.73
C ILE A 7 10.50 1.27 -6.98
N GLU A 8 10.37 0.89 -8.24
CA GLU A 8 9.66 -0.33 -8.62
C GLU A 8 10.57 -1.54 -8.36
N ILE A 9 10.37 -2.22 -7.23
CA ILE A 9 11.17 -3.39 -6.85
C ILE A 9 10.73 -4.66 -7.58
N THR A 10 9.50 -4.70 -8.08
CA THR A 10 8.98 -5.74 -8.96
C THR A 10 7.83 -5.17 -9.79
N ASN A 11 7.68 -5.63 -11.04
CA ASN A 11 6.53 -5.32 -11.88
C ASN A 11 5.52 -6.50 -11.93
N ARG A 12 5.75 -7.55 -11.15
CA ARG A 12 4.82 -8.67 -11.01
C ARG A 12 3.69 -8.29 -10.07
N CYS A 13 2.46 -8.60 -10.45
CA CYS A 13 1.28 -8.44 -9.61
C CYS A 13 0.43 -9.71 -9.66
N ASN A 14 -0.23 -10.05 -8.57
CA ASN A 14 -1.17 -11.16 -8.49
C ASN A 14 -2.62 -10.73 -8.75
N LEU A 15 -2.86 -9.44 -8.99
CA LEU A 15 -4.14 -8.89 -9.39
C LEU A 15 -4.06 -8.24 -10.77
N SER A 16 -5.22 -8.08 -11.43
CA SER A 16 -5.39 -7.35 -12.68
C SER A 16 -6.54 -6.36 -12.50
N CYS A 17 -6.26 -5.24 -11.81
CA CYS A 17 -7.27 -4.24 -11.51
C CYS A 17 -7.64 -3.43 -12.76
N ASP A 18 -8.92 -3.13 -12.94
CA ASP A 18 -9.49 -2.39 -14.09
C ASP A 18 -8.95 -0.96 -14.24
N PHE A 19 -8.47 -0.38 -13.14
CA PHE A 19 -7.90 0.97 -13.09
C PHE A 19 -6.36 0.99 -13.21
N CYS A 20 -5.71 -0.16 -13.27
CA CYS A 20 -4.26 -0.25 -13.36
C CYS A 20 -3.83 -0.41 -14.81
N HIS A 21 -2.91 0.42 -15.28
CA HIS A 21 -2.35 0.28 -16.62
C HIS A 21 -1.61 -1.04 -16.83
N GLY A 22 -1.24 -1.72 -15.73
CA GLY A 22 -0.37 -2.87 -15.83
C GLY A 22 0.96 -2.55 -16.48
N THR A 23 1.65 -3.57 -16.98
CA THR A 23 2.90 -3.36 -17.71
C THR A 23 3.01 -4.33 -18.87
N ARG A 24 3.55 -3.83 -20.01
CA ARG A 24 3.93 -4.66 -21.17
C ARG A 24 5.40 -5.10 -21.10
N ARG A 25 6.14 -4.62 -20.09
CA ARG A 25 7.54 -5.02 -19.89
C ARG A 25 7.61 -6.48 -19.44
N PRO A 26 8.67 -7.22 -19.78
CA PRO A 26 8.90 -8.55 -19.25
C PRO A 26 8.83 -8.55 -17.71
N PRO A 27 8.27 -9.60 -17.08
CA PRO A 27 8.25 -9.72 -15.63
C PRO A 27 9.67 -9.66 -15.05
N ARG A 28 9.88 -8.73 -14.12
CA ARG A 28 11.18 -8.52 -13.47
C ARG A 28 11.00 -8.30 -11.98
N THR A 29 11.99 -8.74 -11.23
CA THR A 29 12.17 -8.47 -9.80
C THR A 29 13.59 -7.99 -9.59
N MET A 30 13.75 -6.87 -8.89
CA MET A 30 15.06 -6.27 -8.59
C MET A 30 15.79 -7.13 -7.56
N THR A 31 17.05 -7.43 -7.79
CA THR A 31 17.86 -8.13 -6.78
C THR A 31 18.25 -7.19 -5.63
N PRO A 32 18.55 -7.71 -4.42
CA PRO A 32 19.04 -6.88 -3.32
C PRO A 32 20.30 -6.08 -3.67
N ALA A 33 21.22 -6.64 -4.45
CA ALA A 33 22.44 -5.96 -4.86
C ALA A 33 22.16 -4.78 -5.82
N GLU A 34 21.24 -4.94 -6.77
CA GLU A 34 20.79 -3.85 -7.65
C GLU A 34 20.11 -2.75 -6.82
N PHE A 35 19.23 -3.16 -5.89
CA PHE A 35 18.51 -2.26 -5.01
C PHE A 35 19.47 -1.46 -4.13
N GLU A 36 20.44 -2.12 -3.50
CA GLU A 36 21.43 -1.46 -2.65
C GLU A 36 22.28 -0.45 -3.43
N THR A 37 22.72 -0.83 -4.63
CA THR A 37 23.49 0.05 -5.53
C THR A 37 22.70 1.31 -5.86
N LEU A 38 21.39 1.18 -6.13
CA LEU A 38 20.52 2.32 -6.39
C LEU A 38 20.30 3.16 -5.13
N ALA A 39 19.97 2.51 -3.99
CA ALA A 39 19.69 3.19 -2.73
C ALA A 39 20.90 3.99 -2.22
N LEU A 40 22.12 3.49 -2.39
CA LEU A 40 23.34 4.22 -2.05
C LEU A 40 23.46 5.56 -2.79
N LYS A 41 23.04 5.61 -4.08
CA LYS A 41 23.06 6.85 -4.88
C LYS A 41 22.00 7.87 -4.44
N LEU A 42 20.96 7.40 -3.73
CA LEU A 42 19.85 8.24 -3.27
C LEU A 42 20.05 8.80 -1.86
N ARG A 43 21.16 8.46 -1.20
CA ARG A 43 21.49 9.02 0.12
C ARG A 43 21.68 10.53 0.04
N GLY A 44 20.99 11.24 0.93
CA GLY A 44 20.99 12.70 0.94
C GLY A 44 19.92 13.36 0.07
N GLU A 45 19.35 12.64 -0.92
CA GLU A 45 18.29 13.17 -1.78
C GLU A 45 16.91 13.06 -1.14
N THR A 46 16.69 12.04 -0.32
CA THR A 46 15.43 11.79 0.39
C THR A 46 15.66 11.02 1.68
N ASP A 47 14.70 11.13 2.63
CA ASP A 47 14.64 10.24 3.80
C ASP A 47 13.66 9.08 3.57
N TYR A 48 12.82 9.13 2.52
CA TYR A 48 11.72 8.19 2.30
C TYR A 48 11.86 7.50 0.96
N LEU A 49 11.85 6.18 0.97
CA LEU A 49 11.75 5.37 -0.24
C LEU A 49 10.38 4.70 -0.32
N TYR A 50 9.72 4.87 -1.45
CA TYR A 50 8.43 4.26 -1.78
C TYR A 50 8.69 3.07 -2.70
N LEU A 51 8.57 1.84 -2.17
CA LEU A 51 8.94 0.62 -2.90
C LEU A 51 7.75 0.06 -3.69
N HIS A 52 7.11 0.91 -4.46
CA HIS A 52 6.01 0.53 -5.35
C HIS A 52 5.87 1.55 -6.49
N VAL A 53 5.51 1.06 -7.67
CA VAL A 53 5.01 1.85 -8.81
C VAL A 53 3.93 1.01 -9.47
N LEU A 54 4.32 0.01 -10.25
CA LEU A 54 3.48 -1.09 -10.71
C LEU A 54 3.85 -2.37 -9.95
N GLY A 55 3.05 -3.43 -10.11
CA GLY A 55 3.28 -4.69 -9.40
C GLY A 55 2.80 -4.68 -7.95
N GLU A 56 3.04 -5.81 -7.27
CA GLU A 56 2.70 -6.02 -5.86
C GLU A 56 4.00 -6.25 -5.07
N PRO A 57 4.41 -5.32 -4.20
CA PRO A 57 5.68 -5.44 -3.48
C PRO A 57 5.76 -6.65 -2.55
N LEU A 58 4.63 -7.14 -2.03
CA LEU A 58 4.61 -8.34 -1.18
C LEU A 58 4.86 -9.65 -1.95
N LEU A 59 4.88 -9.61 -3.29
CA LEU A 59 5.37 -10.72 -4.12
C LEU A 59 6.90 -10.79 -4.21
N HIS A 60 7.61 -9.75 -3.75
CA HIS A 60 9.06 -9.74 -3.84
C HIS A 60 9.65 -10.78 -2.88
N PRO A 61 10.37 -11.81 -3.37
CA PRO A 61 10.81 -12.93 -2.54
C PRO A 61 11.82 -12.53 -1.45
N GLN A 62 12.55 -11.45 -1.67
CA GLN A 62 13.57 -10.93 -0.76
C GLN A 62 13.17 -9.57 -0.16
N LEU A 63 11.87 -9.28 -0.04
CA LEU A 63 11.39 -8.01 0.54
C LEU A 63 12.00 -7.73 1.93
N PRO A 64 12.11 -8.69 2.86
CA PRO A 64 12.74 -8.44 4.16
C PRO A 64 14.19 -7.95 4.04
N GLU A 65 14.95 -8.46 3.09
CA GLU A 65 16.32 -8.03 2.83
C GLU A 65 16.37 -6.60 2.30
N LEU A 66 15.47 -6.23 1.38
CA LEU A 66 15.36 -4.85 0.89
C LEU A 66 15.03 -3.88 2.03
N LEU A 67 14.12 -4.27 2.93
CA LEU A 67 13.76 -3.46 4.11
C LEU A 67 14.94 -3.31 5.09
N ALA A 68 15.75 -4.35 5.25
CA ALA A 68 16.98 -4.29 6.03
C ALA A 68 18.02 -3.35 5.40
N ILE A 69 18.16 -3.37 4.07
CA ILE A 69 19.04 -2.45 3.33
C ILE A 69 18.58 -1.00 3.53
N THR A 70 17.29 -0.69 3.35
CA THR A 70 16.78 0.67 3.55
C THR A 70 17.03 1.17 4.96
N HIS A 71 16.79 0.33 5.96
CA HIS A 71 17.05 0.67 7.37
C HIS A 71 18.53 0.97 7.62
N ARG A 72 19.41 0.08 7.16
CA ARG A 72 20.88 0.23 7.31
C ARG A 72 21.41 1.51 6.65
N LEU A 73 20.78 1.91 5.54
CA LEU A 73 21.14 3.14 4.82
C LEU A 73 20.46 4.41 5.37
N GLY A 74 19.62 4.28 6.41
CA GLY A 74 18.97 5.40 7.09
C GLY A 74 17.67 5.88 6.45
N PHE A 75 17.07 5.10 5.52
CA PHE A 75 15.79 5.44 4.91
C PHE A 75 14.60 4.94 5.73
N ARG A 76 13.49 5.64 5.60
CA ARG A 76 12.15 5.22 6.04
C ARG A 76 11.39 4.64 4.84
N THR A 77 10.96 3.39 4.95
CA THR A 77 10.31 2.70 3.83
C THR A 77 8.80 2.86 3.87
N CYS A 78 8.22 3.16 2.73
CA CYS A 78 6.78 3.19 2.50
C CYS A 78 6.40 2.12 1.47
N LEU A 79 5.41 1.29 1.81
CA LEU A 79 4.84 0.27 0.93
C LEU A 79 3.38 0.59 0.60
N VAL A 80 2.97 0.26 -0.62
CA VAL A 80 1.56 0.16 -1.00
C VAL A 80 1.32 -1.24 -1.52
N THR A 81 0.28 -1.89 -1.02
CA THR A 81 -0.07 -3.27 -1.37
C THR A 81 -1.56 -3.39 -1.67
N ASN A 82 -1.95 -4.37 -2.45
CA ASN A 82 -3.34 -4.77 -2.63
C ASN A 82 -3.90 -5.56 -1.44
N GLY A 83 -3.07 -5.91 -0.47
CA GLY A 83 -3.45 -6.55 0.79
C GLY A 83 -3.63 -8.07 0.75
N THR A 84 -3.74 -8.69 -0.43
CA THR A 84 -4.06 -10.12 -0.54
C THR A 84 -3.01 -11.05 0.06
N LEU A 85 -1.77 -10.61 0.16
CA LEU A 85 -0.66 -11.38 0.70
C LEU A 85 -0.31 -11.03 2.16
N LEU A 86 -1.01 -10.08 2.76
CA LEU A 86 -0.75 -9.65 4.15
C LEU A 86 -0.80 -10.81 5.16
N PRO A 87 -1.77 -11.75 5.11
CA PRO A 87 -1.78 -12.87 6.06
C PRO A 87 -0.51 -13.70 6.04
N ARG A 88 0.14 -13.82 4.88
CA ARG A 88 1.38 -14.59 4.71
C ARG A 88 2.64 -13.79 5.05
N GLN A 89 2.59 -12.47 4.92
CA GLN A 89 3.74 -11.58 5.07
C GLN A 89 3.76 -10.83 6.41
N LYS A 90 2.71 -10.98 7.23
CA LYS A 90 2.54 -10.25 8.50
C LYS A 90 3.76 -10.33 9.40
N ASP A 91 4.24 -11.52 9.68
CA ASP A 91 5.35 -11.72 10.62
C ASP A 91 6.67 -11.15 10.07
N ALA A 92 6.89 -11.28 8.76
CA ALA A 92 8.03 -10.66 8.10
C ALA A 92 7.98 -9.14 8.17
N LEU A 93 6.82 -8.54 7.95
CA LEU A 93 6.62 -7.08 8.07
C LEU A 93 6.73 -6.60 9.52
N LEU A 94 6.21 -7.36 10.49
CA LEU A 94 6.36 -7.06 11.91
C LEU A 94 7.83 -7.10 12.35
N SER A 95 8.62 -8.00 11.78
CA SER A 95 10.04 -8.13 12.10
C SER A 95 10.94 -7.17 11.31
N ALA A 96 10.42 -6.57 10.24
CA ALA A 96 11.21 -5.74 9.34
C ALA A 96 11.63 -4.41 9.98
N PRO A 97 12.92 -4.11 10.04
CA PRO A 97 13.38 -2.80 10.45
C PRO A 97 13.07 -1.77 9.34
N GLY A 98 12.85 -0.51 9.73
CA GLY A 98 12.74 0.59 8.76
C GLY A 98 11.42 0.70 8.00
N LEU A 99 10.47 -0.22 8.16
CA LEU A 99 9.11 -0.04 7.64
C LEU A 99 8.43 1.09 8.41
N HIS A 100 8.15 2.18 7.71
CA HIS A 100 7.57 3.39 8.28
C HIS A 100 6.07 3.51 7.99
N LYS A 101 5.67 3.20 6.76
CA LYS A 101 4.26 3.27 6.34
C LYS A 101 3.88 2.06 5.48
N LEU A 102 2.72 1.47 5.78
CA LEU A 102 2.04 0.50 4.95
C LEU A 102 0.67 1.05 4.54
N SER A 103 0.41 1.12 3.24
CA SER A 103 -0.90 1.49 2.72
C SER A 103 -1.52 0.30 2.00
N VAL A 104 -2.77 -0.01 2.30
CA VAL A 104 -3.52 -1.10 1.70
C VAL A 104 -4.60 -0.53 0.78
N SER A 105 -4.53 -0.85 -0.50
CA SER A 105 -5.51 -0.42 -1.51
C SER A 105 -6.73 -1.34 -1.48
N LEU A 106 -7.67 -1.14 -0.55
CA LEU A 106 -8.86 -2.00 -0.41
C LEU A 106 -9.73 -2.04 -1.67
N HIS A 107 -9.79 -0.93 -2.41
CA HIS A 107 -10.48 -0.82 -3.69
C HIS A 107 -9.90 -1.72 -4.79
N SER A 108 -8.68 -2.24 -4.61
CA SER A 108 -8.07 -3.20 -5.54
C SER A 108 -8.80 -4.53 -5.58
N PHE A 109 -9.47 -4.92 -4.48
CA PHE A 109 -10.25 -6.15 -4.43
C PHE A 109 -11.48 -6.06 -5.33
N GLU A 110 -12.18 -4.91 -5.29
CA GLU A 110 -13.31 -4.63 -6.19
C GLU A 110 -12.87 -4.53 -7.66
N GLY A 111 -11.75 -3.86 -7.92
CA GLY A 111 -11.23 -3.62 -9.27
C GLY A 111 -10.63 -4.86 -9.95
N SER A 112 -10.50 -5.97 -9.23
CA SER A 112 -9.98 -7.22 -9.76
C SER A 112 -11.11 -8.22 -10.03
N ALA A 113 -11.10 -8.86 -11.20
CA ALA A 113 -12.03 -9.93 -11.53
C ALA A 113 -11.83 -11.23 -10.70
N GLN A 114 -10.83 -11.24 -9.82
CA GLN A 114 -10.61 -12.35 -8.88
C GLN A 114 -11.61 -12.23 -7.74
N SER A 115 -12.72 -12.92 -7.87
CA SER A 115 -13.72 -13.07 -6.83
C SER A 115 -13.21 -13.99 -5.72
N GLY A 116 -12.96 -13.41 -4.56
CA GLY A 116 -12.72 -14.11 -3.31
C GLY A 116 -13.79 -13.74 -2.27
N ASP A 117 -13.72 -14.35 -1.10
CA ASP A 117 -14.52 -13.93 0.05
C ASP A 117 -13.99 -12.58 0.59
N MET A 118 -14.79 -11.53 0.41
CA MET A 118 -14.47 -10.17 0.88
C MET A 118 -14.26 -10.14 2.39
N THR A 119 -15.10 -10.84 3.16
CA THR A 119 -14.99 -10.88 4.61
C THR A 119 -13.67 -11.53 5.05
N ALA A 120 -13.28 -12.63 4.41
CA ALA A 120 -12.00 -13.29 4.68
C ALA A 120 -10.81 -12.39 4.30
N TYR A 121 -10.90 -11.69 3.17
CA TYR A 121 -9.89 -10.71 2.76
C TYR A 121 -9.75 -9.58 3.77
N LEU A 122 -10.85 -8.93 4.15
CA LEU A 122 -10.85 -7.83 5.12
C LEU A 122 -10.33 -8.25 6.49
N ARG A 123 -10.70 -9.45 6.95
CA ARG A 123 -10.17 -10.02 8.19
C ARG A 123 -8.66 -10.21 8.10
N GLY A 124 -8.17 -10.80 7.01
CA GLY A 124 -6.73 -10.98 6.81
C GLY A 124 -5.95 -9.67 6.76
N VAL A 125 -6.52 -8.63 6.15
CA VAL A 125 -5.95 -7.27 6.17
C VAL A 125 -5.93 -6.73 7.60
N TRP A 126 -7.06 -6.78 8.32
CA TRP A 126 -7.19 -6.25 9.67
C TRP A 126 -6.22 -6.91 10.65
N ASP A 127 -6.15 -8.24 10.63
CA ASP A 127 -5.28 -9.05 11.48
C ASP A 127 -3.79 -8.76 11.24
N ALA A 128 -3.45 -8.18 10.09
CA ALA A 128 -2.09 -7.76 9.79
C ALA A 128 -1.84 -6.29 10.16
N VAL A 129 -2.75 -5.37 9.79
CA VAL A 129 -2.49 -3.93 9.96
C VAL A 129 -2.63 -3.48 11.41
N LEU A 130 -3.50 -4.10 12.21
CA LEU A 130 -3.68 -3.73 13.61
C LEU A 130 -2.38 -3.93 14.43
N PRO A 131 -1.73 -5.09 14.46
CA PRO A 131 -0.47 -5.26 15.19
C PRO A 131 0.67 -4.41 14.61
N LEU A 132 0.70 -4.17 13.29
CA LEU A 132 1.67 -3.26 12.69
C LEU A 132 1.49 -1.83 13.20
N SER A 133 0.26 -1.34 13.26
CA SER A 133 -0.04 0.00 13.78
C SER A 133 0.30 0.13 15.27
N GLN A 134 0.04 -0.90 16.06
CA GLN A 134 0.41 -0.97 17.48
C GLN A 134 1.93 -0.94 17.69
N LYS A 135 2.70 -1.43 16.71
CA LYS A 135 4.17 -1.33 16.70
C LYS A 135 4.67 0.05 16.28
N GLY A 136 3.80 0.98 15.93
CA GLY A 136 4.15 2.34 15.51
C GLY A 136 4.32 2.54 14.01
N ILE A 137 4.01 1.54 13.19
CA ILE A 137 3.99 1.66 11.74
C ILE A 137 2.71 2.38 11.32
N LEU A 138 2.82 3.42 10.50
CA LEU A 138 1.65 4.11 9.96
C LEU A 138 0.93 3.22 8.96
N CYS A 139 -0.29 2.79 9.28
CA CYS A 139 -1.11 1.96 8.42
C CYS A 139 -2.27 2.77 7.83
N ALA A 140 -2.44 2.72 6.52
CA ALA A 140 -3.51 3.41 5.82
C ALA A 140 -4.35 2.42 5.01
N LEU A 141 -5.63 2.31 5.33
CA LEU A 141 -6.62 1.59 4.54
C LEU A 141 -7.23 2.55 3.52
N ARG A 142 -6.99 2.30 2.23
CA ARG A 142 -7.36 3.22 1.15
C ARG A 142 -8.60 2.77 0.41
N LEU A 143 -9.57 3.67 0.32
CA LEU A 143 -10.71 3.62 -0.58
C LEU A 143 -10.61 4.78 -1.56
N TRP A 144 -9.66 4.68 -2.50
CA TRP A 144 -9.42 5.67 -3.55
C TRP A 144 -10.24 5.30 -4.80
N ASN A 145 -11.55 5.34 -4.66
CA ASN A 145 -12.52 5.00 -5.69
C ASN A 145 -13.74 5.93 -5.71
N GLU A 146 -13.64 7.12 -5.11
CA GLU A 146 -14.69 8.14 -5.20
C GLU A 146 -14.92 8.51 -6.67
N GLY A 147 -16.18 8.80 -7.02
CA GLY A 147 -16.56 9.01 -8.42
C GLY A 147 -16.73 7.75 -9.27
N THR A 148 -16.56 6.56 -8.69
CA THR A 148 -16.79 5.27 -9.36
C THR A 148 -17.97 4.51 -8.77
N ALA A 149 -18.21 3.27 -9.22
CA ALA A 149 -19.34 2.45 -8.75
C ALA A 149 -19.31 2.11 -7.25
N GLN A 150 -18.14 2.10 -6.61
CA GLN A 150 -17.94 1.88 -5.16
C GLN A 150 -18.71 0.66 -4.60
N ARG A 151 -18.76 -0.44 -5.36
CA ARG A 151 -19.65 -1.59 -5.10
C ARG A 151 -19.42 -2.22 -3.73
N CYS A 152 -18.17 -2.27 -3.27
CA CYS A 152 -17.79 -2.92 -2.03
C CYS A 152 -17.61 -1.95 -0.85
N ASN A 153 -17.74 -0.64 -1.06
CA ASN A 153 -17.45 0.34 0.00
C ASN A 153 -18.33 0.16 1.23
N ALA A 154 -19.63 -0.11 1.06
CA ALA A 154 -20.55 -0.30 2.18
C ALA A 154 -20.14 -1.52 3.03
N GLU A 155 -19.78 -2.63 2.40
CA GLU A 155 -19.32 -3.84 3.11
C GLU A 155 -18.01 -3.60 3.84
N ILE A 156 -17.05 -2.92 3.19
CA ILE A 156 -15.76 -2.55 3.80
C ILE A 156 -15.99 -1.65 5.01
N ILE A 157 -16.80 -0.61 4.88
CA ILE A 157 -17.10 0.33 5.98
C ILE A 157 -17.81 -0.36 7.13
N ASN A 158 -18.78 -1.22 6.85
CA ASN A 158 -19.46 -2.01 7.88
C ASN A 158 -18.49 -2.92 8.64
N PHE A 159 -17.61 -3.60 7.90
CA PHE A 159 -16.56 -4.43 8.51
C PHE A 159 -15.67 -3.58 9.44
N LEU A 160 -15.13 -2.47 8.97
CA LEU A 160 -14.26 -1.60 9.76
C LEU A 160 -14.97 -1.03 10.98
N SER A 161 -16.25 -0.62 10.84
CA SER A 161 -17.07 -0.11 11.92
C SER A 161 -17.25 -1.13 13.03
N ASN A 162 -17.48 -2.40 12.67
CA ASN A 162 -17.59 -3.50 13.63
C ASN A 162 -16.25 -3.79 14.35
N GLN A 163 -15.11 -3.53 13.71
CA GLN A 163 -13.80 -3.74 14.35
C GLN A 163 -13.48 -2.69 15.41
N ILE A 164 -14.08 -1.51 15.32
CA ILE A 164 -13.80 -0.38 16.22
C ILE A 164 -14.99 -0.01 17.10
N ASP A 165 -16.10 -0.75 17.04
CA ASP A 165 -17.37 -0.50 17.74
C ASP A 165 -17.91 0.93 17.53
N GLN A 166 -17.64 1.55 16.34
CA GLN A 166 -18.07 2.88 15.98
C GLN A 166 -18.30 2.97 14.47
N ASN A 167 -19.14 3.90 14.02
CA ASN A 167 -19.26 4.16 12.58
C ASN A 167 -17.98 4.77 12.03
N ALA A 168 -17.23 4.02 11.22
CA ALA A 168 -15.97 4.44 10.64
C ALA A 168 -16.09 5.68 9.76
N GLU A 169 -17.24 5.91 9.11
CA GLU A 169 -17.46 7.11 8.28
C GLU A 169 -17.86 8.34 9.11
N ALA A 170 -18.36 8.16 10.30
CA ALA A 170 -18.74 9.25 11.20
C ALA A 170 -17.54 9.77 12.03
N LEU A 171 -16.41 9.10 12.01
CA LEU A 171 -15.21 9.56 12.72
C LEU A 171 -14.73 10.91 12.19
N PRO A 172 -14.21 11.79 13.06
CA PRO A 172 -13.64 13.07 12.66
C PRO A 172 -12.51 12.89 11.65
N GLN A 173 -12.48 13.79 10.67
CA GLN A 173 -11.39 13.86 9.71
C GLN A 173 -10.24 14.72 10.23
N ASP A 174 -9.01 14.29 9.95
CA ASP A 174 -7.83 15.12 10.12
C ASP A 174 -7.77 16.22 9.03
N ALA A 175 -6.76 17.09 9.10
CA ALA A 175 -6.54 18.16 8.13
C ALA A 175 -6.30 17.65 6.67
N ARG A 176 -6.10 16.33 6.49
CA ARG A 176 -5.91 15.67 5.19
C ARG A 176 -7.14 14.89 4.74
N GLY A 177 -8.22 14.94 5.50
CA GLY A 177 -9.44 14.18 5.22
C GLY A 177 -9.42 12.71 5.66
N ASN A 178 -8.37 12.26 6.36
CA ASN A 178 -8.29 10.88 6.84
C ASN A 178 -9.04 10.72 8.16
N ARG A 179 -9.57 9.53 8.41
CA ARG A 179 -10.21 9.16 9.67
C ARG A 179 -9.31 8.20 10.46
N THR A 180 -9.12 8.47 11.75
CA THR A 180 -8.30 7.63 12.63
C THR A 180 -9.16 6.50 13.18
N LEU A 181 -8.89 5.27 12.75
CA LEU A 181 -9.57 4.06 13.24
C LEU A 181 -8.97 3.56 14.56
N SER A 182 -7.66 3.71 14.73
CA SER A 182 -6.86 3.34 15.90
C SER A 182 -5.54 4.11 15.85
N PRO A 183 -4.74 4.19 16.92
CA PRO A 183 -3.41 4.78 16.86
C PRO A 183 -2.60 4.23 15.69
N ASN A 184 -2.09 5.13 14.83
CA ASN A 184 -1.35 4.82 13.60
C ASN A 184 -2.13 4.04 12.52
N LEU A 185 -3.45 3.87 12.65
CA LEU A 185 -4.30 3.20 11.67
C LEU A 185 -5.38 4.16 11.14
N PHE A 186 -5.38 4.39 9.84
CA PHE A 186 -6.20 5.41 9.20
C PHE A 186 -7.03 4.84 8.05
N LEU A 187 -8.25 5.38 7.87
CA LEU A 187 -9.03 5.23 6.66
C LEU A 187 -8.80 6.47 5.78
N GLU A 188 -8.21 6.26 4.60
CA GLU A 188 -7.97 7.30 3.59
C GLU A 188 -9.00 7.17 2.46
N ARG A 189 -9.73 8.26 2.16
CA ARG A 189 -10.66 8.33 1.02
C ARG A 189 -10.17 9.36 0.02
N ALA A 190 -10.27 9.02 -1.26
CA ALA A 190 -9.95 9.94 -2.35
C ALA A 190 -10.61 9.50 -3.65
N GLU A 191 -10.62 10.39 -4.62
CA GLU A 191 -10.96 10.06 -6.00
C GLU A 191 -9.99 9.00 -6.56
N ARG A 192 -10.47 8.25 -7.55
CA ARG A 192 -9.64 7.28 -8.27
C ARG A 192 -8.53 8.03 -9.00
N PHE A 193 -7.30 7.58 -8.81
CA PHE A 193 -6.17 8.12 -9.56
C PHE A 193 -6.34 7.86 -11.05
N ALA A 194 -6.27 8.91 -11.83
CA ALA A 194 -6.22 8.83 -13.29
C ALA A 194 -4.76 8.88 -13.74
N TRP A 195 -4.34 7.91 -14.54
CA TRP A 195 -3.02 7.95 -15.16
C TRP A 195 -2.96 9.09 -16.18
N PRO A 196 -1.82 9.79 -16.28
CA PRO A 196 -1.65 10.80 -17.32
C PRO A 196 -1.84 10.18 -18.71
N ASP A 197 -2.67 10.82 -19.53
CA ASP A 197 -2.81 10.48 -20.93
C ASP A 197 -1.79 11.29 -21.74
N LEU A 198 -0.74 10.63 -22.21
CA LEU A 198 0.31 11.28 -23.00
C LEU A 198 -0.16 11.71 -24.40
N SER A 199 -1.35 11.27 -24.83
CA SER A 199 -1.96 11.69 -26.10
C SER A 199 -2.90 12.89 -25.93
N ALA A 200 -3.21 13.30 -24.69
CA ALA A 200 -4.02 14.49 -24.42
C ALA A 200 -3.20 15.76 -24.75
N PRO A 201 -3.80 16.76 -25.39
CA PRO A 201 -3.12 18.03 -25.62
C PRO A 201 -2.74 18.68 -24.28
N GLU A 202 -1.56 19.25 -24.21
CA GLU A 202 -1.11 20.03 -23.06
C GLU A 202 -2.09 21.20 -22.83
N THR A 203 -2.71 21.24 -21.64
CA THR A 203 -3.64 22.30 -21.22
C THR A 203 -2.90 23.40 -20.48
#